data_b03f9c8490d01a32f1709f48a22a2622
#
_entry.id   b03f9c8490d01a32f1709f48a22a2622
#
_cell.length_a   1.000
_cell.length_b   1.000
_cell.length_c   1.000
_cell.angle_alpha   90.00
_cell.angle_beta   90.00
_cell.angle_gamma   90.00
#
_symmetry.space_group_name_H-M   'P 1'
#
loop_
_entity.id
_entity.type
_entity.pdbx_description
1 polymer ?
#
loop_
_entity_poly.entity_id
_entity_poly.type
_entity_poly.pdbx_seq_one_letter_code
_entity_poly.pdbx_strand_id
1 'polypeptide(L)'
;FPYTPIANPRYFVSNLTFGIQQNELQDLVNKIKSTENVSLVILLSHNGVDVDKKLAKDVTGLDVILGGHTHDVLPSPVIIENSNSKTLVINSGCNGKFVSVLDLNVRSDGFEYKYKLLPILSDFINPSKIMNDHIDKVYRPYNRELNEVIGMSNMDLYRRGTFNGSFDQLICESMVNVIG
;
A
#
# COMPACT_ATOMS: atom_id res chain seq x y z
N PHE A 1 5.19 11.90 2.76
CA PHE A 1 5.21 10.98 1.63
C PHE A 1 6.24 11.48 0.59
N PRO A 2 7.39 10.80 0.42
CA PRO A 2 8.53 11.34 -0.33
C PRO A 2 8.30 11.41 -1.85
N TYR A 3 7.38 10.63 -2.38
CA TYR A 3 7.11 10.57 -3.84
C TYR A 3 6.12 11.63 -4.34
N THR A 4 5.44 12.35 -3.45
CA THR A 4 4.43 13.35 -3.85
C THR A 4 4.98 14.41 -4.80
N PRO A 5 6.20 14.98 -4.62
CA PRO A 5 6.73 15.98 -5.54
C PRO A 5 7.10 15.44 -6.92
N ILE A 6 7.27 14.13 -7.05
CA ILE A 6 7.56 13.47 -8.34
C ILE A 6 6.26 13.15 -9.08
N ALA A 7 5.22 12.77 -8.33
CA ALA A 7 3.93 12.34 -8.87
C ALA A 7 2.96 13.50 -9.16
N ASN A 8 3.27 14.72 -8.71
CA ASN A 8 2.37 15.86 -8.83
C ASN A 8 3.09 17.11 -9.35
N PRO A 9 2.43 17.94 -10.17
CA PRO A 9 2.92 19.26 -10.49
C PRO A 9 3.16 20.09 -9.22
N ARG A 10 4.29 20.80 -9.18
CA ARG A 10 4.70 21.55 -7.99
C ARG A 10 3.65 22.57 -7.50
N TYR A 11 2.89 23.16 -8.40
CA TYR A 11 1.85 24.15 -8.05
C TYR A 11 0.67 23.55 -7.27
N PHE A 12 0.43 22.24 -7.34
CA PHE A 12 -0.59 21.57 -6.52
C PHE A 12 -0.15 21.42 -5.06
N VAL A 13 1.15 21.41 -4.80
CA VAL A 13 1.75 21.10 -3.51
C VAL A 13 2.75 22.17 -3.06
N SER A 14 2.62 23.41 -3.57
CA SER A 14 3.57 24.50 -3.40
C SER A 14 3.85 24.88 -1.95
N ASN A 15 2.86 24.73 -1.07
CA ASN A 15 2.93 25.11 0.34
C ASN A 15 3.28 23.93 1.26
N LEU A 16 3.67 22.78 0.69
CA LEU A 16 3.99 21.57 1.43
C LEU A 16 5.48 21.24 1.28
N THR A 17 6.04 20.69 2.33
CA THR A 17 7.39 20.10 2.33
C THR A 17 7.27 18.58 2.36
N PHE A 18 8.18 17.91 1.67
CA PHE A 18 8.19 16.46 1.55
C PHE A 18 9.58 15.92 1.83
N GLY A 19 9.61 14.68 2.31
CA GLY A 19 10.85 13.97 2.60
C GLY A 19 10.56 12.70 3.39
N ILE A 20 11.61 11.98 3.73
CA ILE A 20 11.50 10.77 4.56
C ILE A 20 11.20 11.13 6.02
N GLN A 21 11.68 12.30 6.48
CA GLN A 21 11.44 12.88 7.82
C GLN A 21 11.81 11.93 8.97
N GLN A 22 12.96 11.27 8.82
CA GLN A 22 13.41 10.27 9.79
C GLN A 22 13.70 10.86 11.17
N ASN A 23 14.16 12.13 11.25
CA ASN A 23 14.45 12.78 12.53
C ASN A 23 13.17 13.09 13.31
N GLU A 24 12.18 13.65 12.63
CA GLU A 24 10.86 13.92 13.20
C GLU A 24 10.17 12.63 13.66
N LEU A 25 10.34 11.54 12.90
CA LEU A 25 9.83 10.22 13.29
C LEU A 25 10.57 9.70 14.54
N GLN A 26 11.90 9.86 14.62
CA GLN A 26 12.66 9.47 15.80
C GLN A 26 12.20 10.24 17.03
N ASP A 27 12.02 11.56 16.91
CA ASP A 27 11.54 12.40 18.02
C ASP A 27 10.14 11.98 18.48
N LEU A 28 9.25 11.66 17.54
CA LEU A 28 7.92 11.16 17.85
C LEU A 28 7.96 9.79 18.57
N VAL A 29 8.78 8.86 18.10
CA VAL A 29 8.97 7.55 18.76
C VAL A 29 9.50 7.72 20.18
N ASN A 30 10.51 8.58 20.37
CA ASN A 30 11.08 8.88 21.68
C ASN A 30 10.01 9.49 22.62
N LYS A 31 9.22 10.42 22.11
CA LYS A 31 8.12 11.02 22.86
C LYS A 31 7.09 9.97 23.28
N ILE A 32 6.60 9.14 22.35
CA ILE A 32 5.62 8.08 22.66
C ILE A 32 6.17 7.17 23.75
N LYS A 33 7.41 6.68 23.60
CA LYS A 33 8.01 5.77 24.59
C LYS A 33 8.25 6.40 25.95
N SER A 34 8.42 7.73 26.03
CA SER A 34 8.64 8.44 27.29
C SER A 34 7.35 8.88 27.98
N THR A 35 6.28 9.16 27.21
CA THR A 35 5.03 9.71 27.77
C THR A 35 3.92 8.65 27.89
N GLU A 36 3.99 7.61 27.09
CA GLU A 36 2.96 6.57 27.03
C GLU A 36 3.54 5.23 27.53
N ASN A 37 2.75 4.48 28.25
CA ASN A 37 3.13 3.14 28.70
C ASN A 37 2.84 2.11 27.59
N VAL A 38 3.62 2.19 26.48
CA VAL A 38 3.44 1.33 25.31
C VAL A 38 4.46 0.18 25.29
N SER A 39 4.00 -0.99 24.94
CA SER A 39 4.85 -2.17 24.78
C SER A 39 5.44 -2.27 23.37
N LEU A 40 4.77 -1.76 22.37
CA LEU A 40 5.20 -1.79 20.96
C LEU A 40 4.86 -0.47 20.26
N VAL A 41 5.71 -0.09 19.30
CA VAL A 41 5.46 1.01 18.37
C VAL A 41 5.37 0.46 16.96
N ILE A 42 4.20 0.62 16.34
CA ILE A 42 3.90 0.15 14.97
C ILE A 42 3.73 1.37 14.08
N LEU A 43 4.54 1.45 13.02
CA LEU A 43 4.43 2.48 12.00
C LEU A 43 3.54 1.99 10.86
N LEU A 44 2.46 2.71 10.56
CA LEU A 44 1.74 2.57 9.30
C LEU A 44 2.41 3.48 8.26
N SER A 45 2.98 2.88 7.22
CA SER A 45 3.77 3.58 6.22
C SER A 45 3.18 3.43 4.82
N HIS A 46 3.26 4.51 4.04
CA HIS A 46 2.99 4.47 2.60
C HIS A 46 4.18 5.03 1.80
N ASN A 47 5.41 4.76 2.25
CA ASN A 47 6.63 5.29 1.67
C ASN A 47 7.28 4.35 0.65
N GLY A 48 6.86 3.11 0.59
CA GLY A 48 7.49 2.05 -0.21
C GLY A 48 8.54 1.27 0.56
N VAL A 49 8.79 0.04 0.12
CA VAL A 49 9.57 -0.96 0.86
C VAL A 49 11.01 -0.53 1.12
N ASP A 50 11.65 0.16 0.18
CA ASP A 50 13.05 0.58 0.34
C ASP A 50 13.20 1.74 1.33
N VAL A 51 12.26 2.68 1.32
CA VAL A 51 12.21 3.75 2.33
C VAL A 51 11.87 3.18 3.70
N ASP A 52 10.96 2.22 3.78
CA ASP A 52 10.59 1.57 5.03
C ASP A 52 11.77 0.78 5.63
N LYS A 53 12.55 0.09 4.82
CA LYS A 53 13.82 -0.56 5.26
C LYS A 53 14.83 0.47 5.77
N LYS A 54 14.94 1.62 5.09
CA LYS A 54 15.80 2.72 5.53
C LYS A 54 15.34 3.27 6.88
N LEU A 55 14.04 3.53 7.04
CA LEU A 55 13.47 3.98 8.32
C LEU A 55 13.70 2.96 9.44
N ALA A 56 13.51 1.67 9.16
CA ALA A 56 13.77 0.60 10.12
C ALA A 56 15.23 0.56 10.57
N LYS A 57 16.18 0.94 9.68
CA LYS A 57 17.61 0.99 9.99
C LYS A 57 17.99 2.23 10.78
N ASP A 58 17.43 3.38 10.43
CA ASP A 58 17.87 4.69 10.91
C ASP A 58 17.08 5.18 12.15
N VAL A 59 15.86 4.67 12.36
CA VAL A 59 14.97 5.04 13.47
C VAL A 59 14.94 3.92 14.50
N THR A 60 15.37 4.23 15.72
CA THR A 60 15.35 3.25 16.81
C THR A 60 14.01 3.23 17.54
N GLY A 61 13.62 2.06 18.04
CA GLY A 61 12.41 1.92 18.85
C GLY A 61 11.12 1.69 18.04
N LEU A 62 11.22 1.51 16.72
CA LEU A 62 10.15 0.93 15.93
C LEU A 62 10.20 -0.59 16.02
N ASP A 63 9.08 -1.22 16.27
CA ASP A 63 8.97 -2.69 16.38
C ASP A 63 8.46 -3.32 15.07
N VAL A 64 7.48 -2.67 14.43
CA VAL A 64 6.90 -3.13 13.16
C VAL A 64 6.64 -1.95 12.23
N ILE A 65 6.92 -2.12 10.94
CA ILE A 65 6.47 -1.22 9.87
C ILE A 65 5.50 -2.00 8.96
N LEU A 66 4.26 -1.53 8.88
CA LEU A 66 3.28 -2.01 7.93
C LEU A 66 3.29 -1.08 6.71
N GLY A 67 3.97 -1.52 5.66
CA GLY A 67 4.28 -0.72 4.48
C GLY A 67 3.26 -0.84 3.35
N GLY A 68 3.40 0.05 2.38
CA GLY A 68 2.60 0.10 1.16
C GLY A 68 3.30 0.90 0.07
N HIS A 69 2.57 1.37 -0.94
CA HIS A 69 2.99 2.19 -2.07
C HIS A 69 3.62 1.44 -3.25
N THR A 70 4.72 0.73 -3.04
CA THR A 70 5.47 0.07 -4.12
C THR A 70 4.84 -1.23 -4.61
N HIS A 71 3.73 -1.64 -3.99
CA HIS A 71 2.99 -2.85 -4.32
C HIS A 71 3.79 -4.15 -4.18
N ASP A 72 4.91 -4.10 -3.46
CA ASP A 72 5.71 -5.30 -3.19
C ASP A 72 4.96 -6.32 -2.37
N VAL A 73 5.24 -7.58 -2.62
CA VAL A 73 4.74 -8.70 -1.84
C VAL A 73 5.92 -9.31 -1.07
N LEU A 74 5.89 -9.19 0.25
CA LEU A 74 6.88 -9.81 1.11
C LEU A 74 6.30 -11.11 1.69
N PRO A 75 6.74 -12.29 1.21
CA PRO A 75 6.23 -13.58 1.70
C PRO A 75 6.51 -13.83 3.18
N SER A 76 7.53 -13.18 3.71
CA SER A 76 7.87 -13.13 5.13
C SER A 76 8.32 -11.72 5.52
N PRO A 77 8.20 -11.33 6.80
CA PRO A 77 8.74 -10.07 7.26
C PRO A 77 10.23 -9.94 6.98
N VAL A 78 10.66 -8.77 6.52
CA VAL A 78 12.08 -8.44 6.46
C VAL A 78 12.49 -7.91 7.83
N ILE A 79 13.46 -8.57 8.46
CA ILE A 79 13.97 -8.17 9.77
C ILE A 79 15.14 -7.22 9.54
N ILE A 80 15.02 -6.01 10.07
CA ILE A 80 16.09 -5.01 10.05
C ILE A 80 16.57 -4.82 11.48
N GLU A 81 17.83 -5.11 11.70
CA GLU A 81 18.51 -4.87 12.98
C GLU A 81 19.24 -3.52 12.91
N ASN A 82 19.07 -2.73 13.94
CA ASN A 82 19.87 -1.54 14.17
C ASN A 82 20.58 -1.66 15.55
N SER A 83 21.35 -0.67 15.95
CA SER A 83 22.20 -0.74 17.15
C SER A 83 21.48 -1.14 18.44
N ASN A 84 20.18 -0.88 18.56
CA ASN A 84 19.44 -1.01 19.81
C ASN A 84 18.07 -1.70 19.65
N SER A 85 17.65 -2.05 18.44
CA SER A 85 16.33 -2.62 18.19
C SER A 85 16.30 -3.49 16.93
N LYS A 86 15.22 -4.24 16.83
CA LYS A 86 14.88 -5.07 15.67
C LYS A 86 13.49 -4.66 15.20
N THR A 87 13.37 -4.34 13.91
CA THR A 87 12.12 -3.91 13.29
C THR A 87 11.68 -4.90 12.23
N LEU A 88 10.42 -5.32 12.26
CA LEU A 88 9.80 -6.11 11.19
C LEU A 88 9.24 -5.18 10.12
N VAL A 89 9.64 -5.35 8.86
CA VAL A 89 9.05 -4.64 7.72
C VAL A 89 8.17 -5.60 6.93
N ILE A 90 6.91 -5.23 6.74
CA ILE A 90 5.87 -6.06 6.11
C ILE A 90 5.22 -5.24 4.98
N ASN A 91 5.02 -5.88 3.82
CA ASN A 91 4.27 -5.31 2.71
C ASN A 91 3.43 -6.41 2.04
N SER A 92 2.14 -6.19 1.91
CA SER A 92 1.14 -7.19 1.48
C SER A 92 0.75 -7.09 0.01
N GLY A 93 1.54 -6.39 -0.80
CA GLY A 93 1.21 -6.19 -2.22
C GLY A 93 0.15 -5.12 -2.42
N CYS A 94 -0.75 -5.35 -3.37
CA CYS A 94 -1.75 -4.35 -3.77
C CYS A 94 -3.09 -4.98 -4.15
N ASN A 95 -4.11 -4.12 -4.28
CA ASN A 95 -5.44 -4.44 -4.84
C ASN A 95 -6.15 -5.59 -4.10
N GLY A 96 -5.86 -5.80 -2.81
CA GLY A 96 -6.48 -6.88 -2.04
C GLY A 96 -6.10 -8.29 -2.49
N LYS A 97 -5.02 -8.45 -3.26
CA LYS A 97 -4.57 -9.78 -3.73
C LYS A 97 -4.02 -10.65 -2.60
N PHE A 98 -3.53 -10.02 -1.54
CA PHE A 98 -2.99 -10.69 -0.36
C PHE A 98 -3.45 -9.99 0.92
N VAL A 99 -3.53 -10.77 1.99
CA VAL A 99 -3.71 -10.29 3.36
C VAL A 99 -2.58 -10.84 4.21
N SER A 100 -1.83 -9.96 4.86
CA SER A 100 -0.87 -10.34 5.88
C SER A 100 -1.57 -10.49 7.23
N VAL A 101 -1.30 -11.59 7.90
CA VAL A 101 -1.71 -11.83 9.28
C VAL A 101 -0.45 -11.86 10.13
N LEU A 102 -0.36 -10.94 11.08
CA LEU A 102 0.74 -10.83 12.02
C LEU A 102 0.20 -10.97 13.45
N ASP A 103 0.52 -12.08 14.09
CA ASP A 103 0.24 -12.30 15.52
C ASP A 103 1.47 -11.88 16.32
N LEU A 104 1.30 -11.01 17.30
CA LEU A 104 2.35 -10.53 18.18
C LEU A 104 2.09 -11.00 19.61
N ASN A 105 3.05 -11.70 20.20
CA ASN A 105 3.05 -12.06 21.61
C ASN A 105 4.06 -11.19 22.36
N VAL A 106 3.56 -10.18 23.04
CA VAL A 106 4.38 -9.19 23.74
C VAL A 106 4.86 -9.75 25.07
N ARG A 107 6.15 -9.59 25.37
CA ARG A 107 6.80 -10.01 26.61
C ARG A 107 7.55 -8.83 27.24
N SER A 108 8.04 -9.01 28.46
CA SER A 108 8.81 -7.98 29.16
C SER A 108 10.14 -7.62 28.49
N ASP A 109 10.70 -8.52 27.68
CA ASP A 109 12.00 -8.40 27.00
C ASP A 109 11.88 -8.21 25.48
N GLY A 110 10.65 -8.00 24.97
CA GLY A 110 10.41 -7.80 23.54
C GLY A 110 9.12 -8.46 23.06
N PHE A 111 9.14 -9.03 21.88
CA PHE A 111 7.99 -9.76 21.33
C PHE A 111 8.42 -10.95 20.46
N GLU A 112 7.56 -11.96 20.44
CA GLU A 112 7.57 -13.03 19.46
C GLU A 112 6.49 -12.75 18.41
N TYR A 113 6.68 -13.26 17.19
CA TYR A 113 5.69 -13.10 16.15
C TYR A 113 5.42 -14.39 15.38
N LYS A 114 4.21 -14.47 14.84
CA LYS A 114 3.85 -15.42 13.77
C LYS A 114 3.32 -14.61 12.60
N TYR A 115 3.73 -15.01 11.41
CA TYR A 115 3.33 -14.31 10.18
C TYR A 115 2.77 -15.29 9.16
N LYS A 116 1.74 -14.85 8.46
CA LYS A 116 1.18 -15.54 7.29
C LYS A 116 0.83 -14.51 6.24
N LEU A 117 1.17 -14.82 4.99
CA LEU A 117 0.68 -14.10 3.82
C LEU A 117 -0.37 -14.98 3.13
N LEU A 118 -1.62 -14.53 3.12
CA LEU A 118 -2.75 -15.26 2.57
C LEU A 118 -3.10 -14.69 1.18
N PRO A 119 -3.02 -15.48 0.11
CA PRO A 119 -3.55 -15.06 -1.18
C PRO A 119 -5.08 -15.02 -1.13
N ILE A 120 -5.65 -13.96 -1.70
CA ILE A 120 -7.09 -13.78 -1.80
C ILE A 120 -7.52 -14.20 -3.21
N LEU A 121 -8.05 -15.39 -3.32
CA LEU A 121 -8.52 -15.98 -4.57
C LEU A 121 -10.04 -16.02 -4.57
N SER A 122 -10.68 -15.28 -5.47
CA SER A 122 -12.15 -15.16 -5.55
C SER A 122 -12.85 -16.51 -5.73
N ASP A 123 -12.19 -17.46 -6.41
CA ASP A 123 -12.76 -18.79 -6.67
C ASP A 123 -12.79 -19.68 -5.43
N PHE A 124 -12.02 -19.34 -4.39
CA PHE A 124 -11.91 -20.13 -3.15
C PHE A 124 -12.50 -19.43 -1.92
N ILE A 125 -12.81 -18.14 -2.02
CA ILE A 125 -13.30 -17.34 -0.90
C ILE A 125 -14.67 -16.79 -1.24
N ASN A 126 -15.68 -17.21 -0.49
CA ASN A 126 -17.03 -16.67 -0.66
C ASN A 126 -17.05 -15.16 -0.29
N PRO A 127 -17.63 -14.31 -1.15
CA PRO A 127 -17.78 -12.90 -0.85
C PRO A 127 -18.65 -12.69 0.41
N SER A 128 -18.32 -11.66 1.18
CA SER A 128 -19.18 -11.24 2.29
C SER A 128 -20.52 -10.73 1.78
N LYS A 129 -21.63 -11.35 2.22
CA LYS A 129 -22.98 -10.90 1.83
C LYS A 129 -23.23 -9.44 2.21
N ILE A 130 -22.80 -9.03 3.40
CA ILE A 130 -22.96 -7.64 3.87
C ILE A 130 -22.24 -6.67 2.93
N MET A 131 -21.03 -7.02 2.50
CA MET A 131 -20.25 -6.18 1.59
C MET A 131 -20.88 -6.14 0.20
N ASN A 132 -21.34 -7.27 -0.33
CA ASN A 132 -22.05 -7.31 -1.61
C ASN A 132 -23.31 -6.45 -1.59
N ASP A 133 -24.14 -6.61 -0.54
CA ASP A 133 -25.36 -5.79 -0.37
C ASP A 133 -25.02 -4.28 -0.32
N HIS A 134 -23.89 -3.92 0.31
CA HIS A 134 -23.42 -2.54 0.35
C HIS A 134 -22.95 -2.04 -1.02
N ILE A 135 -22.17 -2.84 -1.74
CA ILE A 135 -21.71 -2.56 -3.10
C ILE A 135 -22.91 -2.36 -4.02
N ASP A 136 -23.88 -3.28 -4.02
CA ASP A 136 -25.08 -3.20 -4.83
C ASP A 136 -25.87 -1.90 -4.54
N LYS A 137 -25.98 -1.52 -3.26
CA LYS A 137 -26.63 -0.27 -2.88
C LYS A 137 -25.92 0.96 -3.45
N VAL A 138 -24.58 0.99 -3.41
CA VAL A 138 -23.77 2.10 -3.92
C VAL A 138 -23.81 2.16 -5.47
N TYR A 139 -23.76 1.00 -6.13
CA TYR A 139 -23.79 0.93 -7.61
C TYR A 139 -25.17 1.16 -8.21
N ARG A 140 -26.25 0.86 -7.49
CA ARG A 140 -27.63 0.93 -8.01
C ARG A 140 -27.97 2.23 -8.75
N PRO A 141 -27.63 3.44 -8.28
CA PRO A 141 -27.90 4.68 -9.00
C PRO A 141 -27.20 4.78 -10.36
N TYR A 142 -26.08 4.10 -10.52
CA TYR A 142 -25.19 4.18 -11.68
C TYR A 142 -25.24 2.95 -12.58
N ASN A 143 -26.00 1.91 -12.21
CA ASN A 143 -26.02 0.63 -12.92
C ASN A 143 -26.32 0.77 -14.41
N ARG A 144 -27.22 1.66 -14.79
CA ARG A 144 -27.56 1.87 -16.19
C ARG A 144 -26.36 2.38 -16.98
N GLU A 145 -25.68 3.39 -16.47
CA GLU A 145 -24.53 4.03 -17.10
C GLU A 145 -23.31 3.10 -17.11
N LEU A 146 -23.02 2.43 -16.00
CA LEU A 146 -21.85 1.55 -15.86
C LEU A 146 -21.95 0.25 -16.67
N ASN A 147 -23.17 -0.21 -16.98
CA ASN A 147 -23.37 -1.45 -17.74
C ASN A 147 -23.79 -1.19 -19.19
N GLU A 148 -23.78 0.07 -19.64
CA GLU A 148 -24.01 0.39 -21.03
C GLU A 148 -22.88 -0.15 -21.90
N VAL A 149 -23.21 -0.94 -22.91
CA VAL A 149 -22.24 -1.44 -23.90
C VAL A 149 -21.96 -0.31 -24.90
N ILE A 150 -20.82 0.34 -24.74
CA ILE A 150 -20.40 1.46 -25.61
C ILE A 150 -19.65 1.01 -26.88
N GLY A 151 -19.21 -0.23 -26.93
CA GLY A 151 -18.50 -0.80 -28.06
C GLY A 151 -18.13 -2.25 -27.84
N MET A 152 -17.72 -2.90 -28.90
CA MET A 152 -17.23 -4.28 -28.90
C MET A 152 -15.89 -4.36 -29.61
N SER A 153 -14.95 -5.13 -29.06
CA SER A 153 -13.68 -5.47 -29.68
C SER A 153 -13.72 -6.90 -30.20
N ASN A 154 -13.14 -7.12 -31.38
CA ASN A 154 -12.95 -8.47 -31.94
C ASN A 154 -11.63 -9.14 -31.50
N MET A 155 -10.88 -8.49 -30.61
CA MET A 155 -9.62 -8.97 -30.06
C MET A 155 -9.53 -8.61 -28.58
N ASP A 156 -8.68 -9.33 -27.86
CA ASP A 156 -8.38 -8.99 -26.47
C ASP A 156 -7.60 -7.68 -26.38
N LEU A 157 -8.06 -6.79 -25.52
CA LEU A 157 -7.42 -5.52 -25.25
C LEU A 157 -6.63 -5.61 -23.94
N TYR A 158 -5.30 -5.45 -24.05
CA TYR A 158 -4.40 -5.51 -22.93
C TYR A 158 -3.91 -4.12 -22.54
N ARG A 159 -3.95 -3.84 -21.26
CA ARG A 159 -3.27 -2.71 -20.63
C ARG A 159 -1.93 -3.19 -20.10
N ARG A 160 -0.86 -2.41 -20.27
CA ARG A 160 0.50 -2.72 -19.82
C ARG A 160 1.19 -3.83 -20.62
N GLY A 161 1.64 -3.50 -21.79
CA GLY A 161 2.67 -4.25 -22.53
C GLY A 161 4.08 -3.73 -22.19
N THR A 162 5.11 -4.40 -22.73
CA THR A 162 6.51 -3.98 -22.55
C THR A 162 6.79 -2.59 -23.15
N PHE A 163 6.13 -2.24 -24.23
CA PHE A 163 6.21 -0.93 -24.89
C PHE A 163 4.84 -0.27 -24.97
N ASN A 164 3.81 -1.02 -25.34
CA ASN A 164 2.47 -0.50 -25.58
C ASN A 164 1.46 -1.62 -25.40
N GLY A 165 0.39 -1.34 -24.65
CA GLY A 165 -0.77 -2.21 -24.58
C GLY A 165 -1.77 -1.89 -25.70
N SER A 166 -2.44 -2.89 -26.26
CA SER A 166 -3.46 -2.67 -27.28
C SER A 166 -4.59 -1.75 -26.81
N PHE A 167 -4.93 -1.77 -25.52
CA PHE A 167 -5.92 -0.88 -24.93
C PHE A 167 -5.39 0.56 -24.77
N ASP A 168 -4.12 0.72 -24.37
CA ASP A 168 -3.49 2.04 -24.27
C ASP A 168 -3.39 2.69 -25.65
N GLN A 169 -3.07 1.90 -26.69
CA GLN A 169 -3.05 2.36 -28.07
C GLN A 169 -4.44 2.84 -28.53
N LEU A 170 -5.48 2.05 -28.29
CA LEU A 170 -6.85 2.41 -28.61
C LEU A 170 -7.26 3.73 -27.95
N ILE A 171 -6.91 3.92 -26.67
CA ILE A 171 -7.19 5.17 -25.95
C ILE A 171 -6.47 6.35 -26.61
N CYS A 172 -5.15 6.21 -26.86
CA CYS A 172 -4.34 7.26 -27.45
C CYS A 172 -4.84 7.65 -28.86
N GLU A 173 -5.14 6.66 -29.71
CA GLU A 173 -5.69 6.90 -31.05
C GLU A 173 -7.07 7.57 -30.99
N SER A 174 -7.92 7.15 -30.06
CA SER A 174 -9.23 7.78 -29.86
C SER A 174 -9.10 9.24 -29.44
N MET A 175 -8.16 9.53 -28.53
CA MET A 175 -7.89 10.92 -28.11
C MET A 175 -7.38 11.76 -29.27
N VAL A 176 -6.43 11.27 -30.08
CA VAL A 176 -5.92 11.97 -31.26
C VAL A 176 -7.05 12.23 -32.26
N ASN A 177 -7.92 11.26 -32.51
CA ASN A 177 -9.02 11.41 -33.44
C ASN A 177 -10.10 12.41 -33.00
N VAL A 178 -10.28 12.60 -31.68
CA VAL A 178 -11.31 13.50 -31.12
C VAL A 178 -10.76 14.90 -30.86
N ILE A 179 -9.52 15.01 -30.44
CA ILE A 179 -8.93 16.29 -30.00
C ILE A 179 -8.08 16.94 -31.12
N GLY A 180 -7.55 16.14 -32.03
CA GLY A 180 -6.75 16.60 -33.19
C GLY A 180 -5.27 16.43 -32.94
#